data_a668760f09888a464b23ad7a7bd0bd62
#
_entry.id   a668760f09888a464b23ad7a7bd0bd62
#
_cell.length_a   1.000
_cell.length_b   1.000
_cell.length_c   1.000
_cell.angle_alpha   90.00
_cell.angle_beta   90.00
_cell.angle_gamma   90.00
#
_symmetry.space_group_name_H-M   'P 1'
#
loop_
_entity.id
_entity.type
_entity.pdbx_description
1 polymer ?
#
loop_
_entity_poly.entity_id
_entity_poly.type
_entity_poly.pdbx_seq_one_letter_code
_entity_poly.pdbx_strand_id
1 'polypeptide(L)'
;MRNIPFSPPFIDENVKREVMDVLDSGWITTGPKTLQLEQEIAKYIGVETTVSCNSWSSGAQIVLKYLGIGEGDEVIVPNYTYAATALAVYHVGAKPVAVDVDDNYQMDLEQVRSLINSKTKAIIPVDIGGLPTDFITLKDLLEQEKYCFQASSEILEIIGRVAIISDAAHSFGAKIGASKTGSYSDFTVFSLHAVKNLTSAEGGIISFNLPREAGDVASALKLLRLNGQTKDALAKTKNPANWEYDIILKGYKMNMPDICAAIALGQMKSYDSILDERKRVTEQYHKYFSNQSHFTILRSEVDNRFSSNHLLMIQLNDKTKKYRNDIITLCSEKGISLNVHFKPLSLMTAFKDEFSVYECPKSIALFSSEISLPIYPQLTNDDIEYISETILSVIEDLAND
;
A
#
# COMPACT_ATOMS: atom_id res chain seq x y z
N MET A 1 -27.23 20.94 -1.40
CA MET A 1 -26.39 20.12 -2.29
C MET A 1 -25.68 19.10 -1.40
N ARG A 2 -25.74 17.80 -1.72
CA ARG A 2 -24.98 16.78 -0.97
C ARG A 2 -23.49 17.05 -1.15
N ASN A 3 -22.68 16.71 -0.13
CA ASN A 3 -21.22 16.78 -0.20
C ASN A 3 -20.67 15.43 0.22
N ILE A 4 -20.26 14.66 -0.77
CA ILE A 4 -19.74 13.28 -0.60
C ILE A 4 -18.24 13.31 -0.84
N PRO A 5 -17.42 13.30 0.22
CA PRO A 5 -15.97 13.26 0.12
C PRO A 5 -15.51 11.90 -0.44
N PHE A 6 -14.27 11.85 -0.94
CA PHE A 6 -13.73 10.62 -1.55
C PHE A 6 -13.46 9.51 -0.51
N SER A 7 -12.73 9.80 0.55
CA SER A 7 -12.31 8.81 1.57
C SER A 7 -11.93 9.49 2.88
N PRO A 8 -12.90 9.98 3.68
CA PRO A 8 -12.61 10.56 5.00
C PRO A 8 -12.15 9.45 5.97
N PRO A 9 -11.25 9.76 6.91
CA PRO A 9 -10.83 8.80 7.93
C PRO A 9 -11.97 8.47 8.89
N PHE A 10 -11.97 7.23 9.39
CA PHE A 10 -12.88 6.81 10.45
C PHE A 10 -12.28 7.16 11.82
N ILE A 11 -12.88 8.11 12.52
CA ILE A 11 -12.44 8.57 13.85
C ILE A 11 -13.60 8.43 14.83
N ASP A 12 -13.51 7.46 15.72
CA ASP A 12 -14.49 7.19 16.78
C ASP A 12 -13.97 7.60 18.18
N GLU A 13 -14.75 7.32 19.21
CA GLU A 13 -14.39 7.62 20.60
C GLU A 13 -13.20 6.78 21.08
N ASN A 14 -12.94 5.61 20.51
CA ASN A 14 -11.77 4.82 20.84
C ASN A 14 -10.48 5.53 20.37
N VAL A 15 -10.50 6.07 19.14
CA VAL A 15 -9.38 6.86 18.60
C VAL A 15 -9.11 8.09 19.48
N LYS A 16 -10.15 8.84 19.80
CA LYS A 16 -10.00 10.05 20.64
C LYS A 16 -9.41 9.73 22.01
N ARG A 17 -9.87 8.65 22.66
CA ARG A 17 -9.37 8.19 23.95
C ARG A 17 -7.90 7.82 23.91
N GLU A 18 -7.50 6.99 22.93
CA GLU A 18 -6.08 6.59 22.78
C GLU A 18 -5.16 7.80 22.58
N VAL A 19 -5.60 8.80 21.81
CA VAL A 19 -4.87 10.06 21.60
C VAL A 19 -4.77 10.87 22.88
N MET A 20 -5.88 11.01 23.62
CA MET A 20 -5.87 11.72 24.91
C MET A 20 -4.96 11.04 25.93
N ASP A 21 -4.97 9.71 26.01
CA ASP A 21 -4.06 8.96 26.89
C ASP A 21 -2.57 9.28 26.62
N VAL A 22 -2.21 9.45 25.33
CA VAL A 22 -0.85 9.85 24.95
C VAL A 22 -0.53 11.27 25.44
N LEU A 23 -1.44 12.22 25.23
CA LEU A 23 -1.27 13.61 25.65
C LEU A 23 -1.18 13.73 27.17
N ASP A 24 -2.02 13.03 27.91
CA ASP A 24 -2.03 13.01 29.38
C ASP A 24 -0.76 12.36 29.95
N SER A 25 -0.20 11.35 29.25
CA SER A 25 1.06 10.72 29.66
C SER A 25 2.29 11.61 29.51
N GLY A 26 2.21 12.65 28.65
CA GLY A 26 3.34 13.49 28.25
C GLY A 26 4.37 12.78 27.34
N TRP A 27 4.14 11.51 26.99
CA TRP A 27 5.03 10.74 26.12
C TRP A 27 4.51 10.70 24.69
N ILE A 28 4.96 11.61 23.83
CA ILE A 28 4.43 11.80 22.46
C ILE A 28 5.31 11.22 21.35
N THR A 29 6.59 10.92 21.63
CA THR A 29 7.52 10.30 20.66
C THR A 29 7.40 8.77 20.69
N THR A 30 8.21 8.05 19.88
CA THR A 30 8.22 6.58 19.87
C THR A 30 8.37 6.01 21.28
N GLY A 31 7.44 5.15 21.67
CA GLY A 31 7.39 4.60 23.03
C GLY A 31 6.35 3.48 23.21
N PRO A 32 5.60 3.48 24.33
CA PRO A 32 4.69 2.38 24.66
C PRO A 32 3.59 2.13 23.65
N LYS A 33 2.95 3.18 23.10
CA LYS A 33 1.86 3.03 22.12
C LYS A 33 2.37 2.48 20.79
N THR A 34 3.55 2.91 20.36
CA THR A 34 4.21 2.36 19.16
C THR A 34 4.51 0.87 19.32
N LEU A 35 5.05 0.46 20.46
CA LEU A 35 5.32 -0.96 20.75
C LEU A 35 4.02 -1.77 20.80
N GLN A 36 2.98 -1.24 21.42
CA GLN A 36 1.66 -1.88 21.47
C GLN A 36 1.07 -2.05 20.06
N LEU A 37 1.17 -1.02 19.21
CA LEU A 37 0.69 -1.09 17.82
C LEU A 37 1.43 -2.17 17.03
N GLU A 38 2.76 -2.25 17.15
CA GLU A 38 3.56 -3.29 16.50
C GLU A 38 3.07 -4.70 16.90
N GLN A 39 2.77 -4.93 18.18
CA GLN A 39 2.26 -6.21 18.69
C GLN A 39 0.83 -6.52 18.22
N GLU A 40 -0.09 -5.55 18.30
CA GLU A 40 -1.48 -5.74 17.86
C GLU A 40 -1.57 -6.03 16.36
N ILE A 41 -0.78 -5.33 15.54
CA ILE A 41 -0.73 -5.59 14.10
C ILE A 41 -0.10 -6.96 13.82
N ALA A 42 1.00 -7.32 14.47
CA ALA A 42 1.62 -8.65 14.31
C ALA A 42 0.61 -9.77 14.60
N LYS A 43 -0.11 -9.66 15.71
CA LYS A 43 -1.19 -10.58 16.07
C LYS A 43 -2.31 -10.61 15.04
N TYR A 44 -2.73 -9.44 14.53
CA TYR A 44 -3.83 -9.32 13.57
C TYR A 44 -3.50 -9.99 12.22
N ILE A 45 -2.30 -9.82 11.72
CA ILE A 45 -1.87 -10.43 10.44
C ILE A 45 -1.33 -11.85 10.57
N GLY A 46 -1.02 -12.29 11.81
CA GLY A 46 -0.55 -13.64 12.08
C GLY A 46 0.95 -13.84 11.83
N VAL A 47 1.77 -12.83 12.13
CA VAL A 47 3.25 -12.88 12.10
C VAL A 47 3.83 -12.73 13.50
N GLU A 48 5.10 -13.09 13.69
CA GLU A 48 5.77 -13.03 14.98
C GLU A 48 5.95 -11.59 15.50
N THR A 49 6.35 -10.68 14.62
CA THR A 49 6.57 -9.27 14.97
C THR A 49 6.47 -8.37 13.75
N THR A 50 6.28 -7.07 13.99
CA THR A 50 6.28 -6.01 12.97
C THR A 50 7.12 -4.83 13.43
N VAL A 51 7.46 -3.93 12.50
CA VAL A 51 8.21 -2.70 12.80
C VAL A 51 7.47 -1.51 12.20
N SER A 52 7.14 -0.52 13.04
CA SER A 52 6.48 0.71 12.61
C SER A 52 7.50 1.73 12.05
N CYS A 53 7.04 2.56 11.15
CA CYS A 53 7.79 3.70 10.60
C CYS A 53 6.83 4.88 10.34
N ASN A 54 7.36 6.05 9.93
CA ASN A 54 6.54 7.25 9.77
C ASN A 54 5.80 7.33 8.42
N SER A 55 6.03 6.40 7.48
CA SER A 55 5.30 6.30 6.21
C SER A 55 5.59 4.98 5.50
N TRP A 56 4.78 4.62 4.49
CA TRP A 56 5.09 3.54 3.58
C TRP A 56 6.45 3.76 2.88
N SER A 57 6.69 4.97 2.36
CA SER A 57 7.95 5.31 1.65
C SER A 57 9.18 5.07 2.51
N SER A 58 9.12 5.44 3.79
CA SER A 58 10.18 5.17 4.75
C SER A 58 10.37 3.68 5.01
N GLY A 59 9.26 2.93 5.15
CA GLY A 59 9.31 1.49 5.33
C GLY A 59 9.97 0.78 4.14
N ALA A 60 9.60 1.15 2.92
CA ALA A 60 10.21 0.60 1.70
C ALA A 60 11.72 0.90 1.62
N GLN A 61 12.13 2.15 1.92
CA GLN A 61 13.54 2.52 1.94
C GLN A 61 14.33 1.76 3.03
N ILE A 62 13.76 1.58 4.21
CA ILE A 62 14.37 0.80 5.31
C ILE A 62 14.58 -0.65 4.86
N VAL A 63 13.56 -1.27 4.23
CA VAL A 63 13.63 -2.65 3.72
C VAL A 63 14.68 -2.78 2.62
N LEU A 64 14.66 -1.89 1.61
CA LEU A 64 15.66 -1.90 0.55
C LEU A 64 17.09 -1.74 1.09
N LYS A 65 17.28 -0.84 2.07
CA LYS A 65 18.57 -0.66 2.75
C LYS A 65 18.99 -1.88 3.56
N TYR A 66 18.05 -2.52 4.25
CA TYR A 66 18.31 -3.77 5.00
C TYR A 66 18.74 -4.90 4.08
N LEU A 67 18.13 -5.01 2.90
CA LEU A 67 18.51 -5.97 1.84
C LEU A 67 19.86 -5.66 1.22
N GLY A 68 20.48 -4.50 1.52
CA GLY A 68 21.73 -4.07 0.92
C GLY A 68 21.60 -3.61 -0.53
N ILE A 69 20.38 -3.29 -0.98
CA ILE A 69 20.09 -2.82 -2.33
C ILE A 69 20.54 -1.36 -2.47
N GLY A 70 21.23 -1.03 -3.57
CA GLY A 70 21.77 0.30 -3.84
C GLY A 70 22.29 0.48 -5.26
N GLU A 71 23.36 1.28 -5.42
CA GLU A 71 23.94 1.61 -6.72
C GLU A 71 24.36 0.37 -7.50
N GLY A 72 23.94 0.30 -8.75
CA GLY A 72 24.18 -0.83 -9.66
C GLY A 72 23.12 -1.94 -9.61
N ASP A 73 22.25 -1.94 -8.59
CA ASP A 73 21.15 -2.90 -8.48
C ASP A 73 19.90 -2.41 -9.22
N GLU A 74 19.05 -3.33 -9.64
CA GLU A 74 17.76 -3.09 -10.26
C GLU A 74 16.62 -3.66 -9.41
N VAL A 75 15.50 -2.89 -9.35
CA VAL A 75 14.27 -3.32 -8.66
C VAL A 75 13.09 -3.18 -9.62
N ILE A 76 12.37 -4.27 -9.88
CA ILE A 76 11.20 -4.27 -10.75
C ILE A 76 10.01 -3.67 -10.01
N VAL A 77 9.34 -2.69 -10.64
CA VAL A 77 8.15 -2.00 -10.11
C VAL A 77 7.07 -1.90 -11.18
N PRO A 78 5.76 -1.92 -10.85
CA PRO A 78 4.73 -1.73 -11.87
C PRO A 78 4.75 -0.29 -12.37
N ASN A 79 4.48 -0.09 -13.67
CA ASN A 79 4.28 1.24 -14.24
C ASN A 79 2.98 1.90 -13.72
N TYR A 80 1.98 1.06 -13.39
CA TYR A 80 0.70 1.51 -12.83
C TYR A 80 0.74 1.45 -11.31
N THR A 81 1.25 2.52 -10.69
CA THR A 81 1.36 2.65 -9.23
C THR A 81 1.44 4.10 -8.80
N TYR A 82 1.34 4.35 -7.51
CA TYR A 82 1.73 5.63 -6.93
C TYR A 82 3.25 5.80 -6.97
N ALA A 83 3.70 7.01 -7.29
CA ALA A 83 5.13 7.30 -7.52
C ALA A 83 6.08 6.87 -6.38
N ALA A 84 5.59 6.77 -5.13
CA ALA A 84 6.40 6.38 -3.98
C ALA A 84 7.08 5.02 -4.15
N THR A 85 6.46 4.08 -4.90
CA THR A 85 7.03 2.75 -5.17
C THR A 85 8.36 2.85 -5.91
N ALA A 86 8.42 3.65 -6.99
CA ALA A 86 9.66 3.88 -7.74
C ALA A 86 10.62 4.82 -6.99
N LEU A 87 10.09 5.88 -6.34
CA LEU A 87 10.92 6.84 -5.59
C LEU A 87 11.67 6.19 -4.43
N ALA A 88 11.10 5.19 -3.75
CA ALA A 88 11.79 4.46 -2.70
C ALA A 88 13.06 3.75 -3.22
N VAL A 89 13.01 3.23 -4.45
CA VAL A 89 14.14 2.61 -5.14
C VAL A 89 15.21 3.62 -5.49
N TYR A 90 14.82 4.79 -6.06
CA TYR A 90 15.78 5.88 -6.35
C TYR A 90 16.47 6.39 -5.08
N HIS A 91 15.73 6.55 -3.99
CA HIS A 91 16.27 7.10 -2.76
C HIS A 91 17.34 6.23 -2.10
N VAL A 92 17.40 4.94 -2.41
CA VAL A 92 18.50 4.07 -1.96
C VAL A 92 19.63 3.94 -2.99
N GLY A 93 19.51 4.63 -4.14
CA GLY A 93 20.52 4.65 -5.21
C GLY A 93 20.39 3.51 -6.22
N ALA A 94 19.36 2.67 -6.11
CA ALA A 94 19.09 1.62 -7.09
C ALA A 94 18.26 2.15 -8.28
N LYS A 95 18.21 1.35 -9.35
CA LYS A 95 17.44 1.67 -10.56
C LYS A 95 16.10 0.96 -10.55
N PRO A 96 14.94 1.65 -10.56
CA PRO A 96 13.66 1.03 -10.81
C PRO A 96 13.54 0.61 -12.28
N VAL A 97 12.96 -0.57 -12.52
CA VAL A 97 12.67 -1.11 -13.85
C VAL A 97 11.16 -1.29 -13.94
N ALA A 98 10.52 -0.53 -14.83
CA ALA A 98 9.07 -0.54 -14.95
C ALA A 98 8.57 -1.77 -15.72
N VAL A 99 7.49 -2.39 -15.22
CA VAL A 99 6.76 -3.49 -15.87
C VAL A 99 5.31 -3.08 -16.07
N ASP A 100 4.68 -3.56 -17.14
CA ASP A 100 3.26 -3.34 -17.40
C ASP A 100 2.37 -4.16 -16.43
N VAL A 101 1.08 -4.00 -16.55
CA VAL A 101 0.08 -4.66 -15.68
C VAL A 101 -0.94 -5.45 -16.50
N ASP A 102 -1.61 -6.40 -15.84
CA ASP A 102 -2.75 -7.15 -16.37
C ASP A 102 -4.09 -6.39 -16.22
N ASP A 103 -5.20 -7.04 -16.57
CA ASP A 103 -6.56 -6.48 -16.46
C ASP A 103 -7.02 -6.27 -15.00
N ASN A 104 -6.33 -6.86 -14.02
CA ASN A 104 -6.58 -6.68 -12.59
C ASN A 104 -5.63 -5.65 -11.95
N TYR A 105 -4.88 -4.88 -12.77
CA TYR A 105 -3.87 -3.92 -12.34
C TYR A 105 -2.67 -4.56 -11.59
N GLN A 106 -2.51 -5.88 -11.72
CA GLN A 106 -1.37 -6.62 -11.17
C GLN A 106 -0.22 -6.62 -12.18
N MET A 107 1.03 -6.79 -11.71
CA MET A 107 2.19 -6.90 -12.60
C MET A 107 2.01 -8.01 -13.65
N ASP A 108 2.33 -7.72 -14.91
CA ASP A 108 2.43 -8.73 -15.97
C ASP A 108 3.61 -9.67 -15.71
N LEU A 109 3.32 -10.90 -15.29
CA LEU A 109 4.33 -11.85 -14.88
C LEU A 109 5.20 -12.36 -16.04
N GLU A 110 4.69 -12.39 -17.27
CA GLU A 110 5.49 -12.74 -18.45
C GLU A 110 6.52 -11.65 -18.76
N GLN A 111 6.11 -10.39 -18.65
CA GLN A 111 7.04 -9.27 -18.78
C GLN A 111 8.04 -9.23 -17.61
N VAL A 112 7.60 -9.51 -16.37
CA VAL A 112 8.51 -9.67 -15.21
C VAL A 112 9.59 -10.69 -15.53
N ARG A 113 9.23 -11.89 -16.04
CA ARG A 113 10.19 -12.95 -16.41
C ARG A 113 11.26 -12.44 -17.36
N SER A 114 10.88 -11.68 -18.37
CA SER A 114 11.79 -11.15 -19.39
C SER A 114 12.76 -10.08 -18.87
N LEU A 115 12.43 -9.41 -17.77
CA LEU A 115 13.21 -8.32 -17.18
C LEU A 115 14.20 -8.78 -16.11
N ILE A 116 14.05 -10.01 -15.58
CA ILE A 116 14.94 -10.54 -14.56
C ILE A 116 16.36 -10.78 -15.16
N ASN A 117 17.36 -10.23 -14.46
CA ASN A 117 18.77 -10.37 -14.81
C ASN A 117 19.64 -10.36 -13.54
N SER A 118 20.97 -10.46 -13.69
CA SER A 118 21.90 -10.52 -12.56
C SER A 118 21.91 -9.28 -11.64
N LYS A 119 21.42 -8.13 -12.13
CA LYS A 119 21.30 -6.89 -11.34
C LYS A 119 19.95 -6.82 -10.60
N THR A 120 18.95 -7.61 -10.98
CA THR A 120 17.64 -7.63 -10.34
C THR A 120 17.76 -8.22 -8.94
N LYS A 121 17.52 -7.40 -7.90
CA LYS A 121 17.61 -7.79 -6.49
C LYS A 121 16.28 -7.93 -5.80
N ALA A 122 15.29 -7.13 -6.20
CA ALA A 122 13.96 -7.17 -5.64
C ALA A 122 12.88 -6.86 -6.70
N ILE A 123 11.65 -7.23 -6.35
CA ILE A 123 10.42 -6.85 -7.05
C ILE A 123 9.45 -6.25 -6.04
N ILE A 124 8.76 -5.16 -6.41
CA ILE A 124 7.78 -4.49 -5.56
C ILE A 124 6.39 -4.58 -6.22
N PRO A 125 5.67 -5.70 -6.10
CA PRO A 125 4.29 -5.80 -6.53
C PRO A 125 3.40 -4.92 -5.66
N VAL A 126 2.33 -4.36 -6.26
CA VAL A 126 1.40 -3.44 -5.60
C VAL A 126 0.00 -4.04 -5.53
N ASP A 127 -0.57 -4.08 -4.35
CA ASP A 127 -1.93 -4.59 -4.09
C ASP A 127 -2.99 -3.51 -4.42
N ILE A 128 -3.11 -3.14 -5.71
CA ILE A 128 -4.00 -2.06 -6.15
C ILE A 128 -5.44 -2.29 -5.70
N GLY A 129 -6.09 -1.22 -5.21
CA GLY A 129 -7.48 -1.26 -4.74
C GLY A 129 -7.71 -2.12 -3.50
N GLY A 130 -6.66 -2.78 -3.00
CA GLY A 130 -6.71 -3.69 -1.85
C GLY A 130 -6.83 -5.16 -2.24
N LEU A 131 -6.80 -5.51 -3.54
CA LEU A 131 -6.73 -6.89 -3.99
C LEU A 131 -5.27 -7.37 -3.87
N PRO A 132 -4.99 -8.44 -3.10
CA PRO A 132 -3.64 -8.95 -2.95
C PRO A 132 -3.05 -9.44 -4.28
N THR A 133 -1.76 -9.23 -4.48
CA THR A 133 -0.98 -9.84 -5.55
C THR A 133 -1.05 -11.37 -5.47
N ASP A 134 -0.99 -12.06 -6.61
CA ASP A 134 -0.81 -13.52 -6.65
C ASP A 134 0.64 -13.89 -6.28
N PHE A 135 0.91 -13.88 -4.96
CA PHE A 135 2.24 -14.19 -4.43
C PHE A 135 2.65 -15.63 -4.67
N ILE A 136 1.71 -16.56 -4.87
CA ILE A 136 2.02 -17.97 -5.13
C ILE A 136 2.64 -18.08 -6.52
N THR A 137 1.95 -17.62 -7.55
CA THR A 137 2.45 -17.63 -8.93
C THR A 137 3.73 -16.80 -9.09
N LEU A 138 3.79 -15.60 -8.45
CA LEU A 138 4.97 -14.76 -8.47
C LEU A 138 6.18 -15.47 -7.84
N LYS A 139 6.01 -16.12 -6.69
CA LYS A 139 7.09 -16.84 -6.00
C LYS A 139 7.61 -18.00 -6.82
N ASP A 140 6.70 -18.77 -7.42
CA ASP A 140 7.05 -19.90 -8.31
C ASP A 140 7.85 -19.41 -9.53
N LEU A 141 7.47 -18.28 -10.13
CA LEU A 141 8.22 -17.65 -11.22
C LEU A 141 9.63 -17.29 -10.76
N LEU A 142 9.79 -16.61 -9.63
CA LEU A 142 11.09 -16.17 -9.12
C LEU A 142 11.99 -17.35 -8.73
N GLU A 143 11.43 -18.46 -8.25
CA GLU A 143 12.17 -19.70 -8.01
C GLU A 143 12.66 -20.36 -9.32
N GLN A 144 11.87 -20.29 -10.39
CA GLN A 144 12.29 -20.79 -11.72
C GLN A 144 13.43 -19.95 -12.30
N GLU A 145 13.41 -18.62 -12.08
CA GLU A 145 14.41 -17.69 -12.63
C GLU A 145 15.61 -17.45 -11.67
N LYS A 146 15.71 -18.15 -10.57
CA LYS A 146 16.80 -17.96 -9.58
C LYS A 146 18.22 -18.16 -10.11
N TYR A 147 18.39 -18.86 -11.22
CA TYR A 147 19.71 -19.04 -11.87
C TYR A 147 20.27 -17.73 -12.44
N CYS A 148 19.43 -16.73 -12.74
CA CYS A 148 19.87 -15.40 -13.15
C CYS A 148 20.27 -14.53 -11.95
N PHE A 149 19.84 -14.89 -10.74
CA PHE A 149 20.03 -14.08 -9.54
C PHE A 149 21.47 -14.14 -9.04
N GLN A 150 21.99 -12.97 -8.64
CA GLN A 150 23.26 -12.81 -7.95
C GLN A 150 23.05 -11.99 -6.69
N ALA A 151 23.27 -12.56 -5.52
CA ALA A 151 23.16 -11.87 -4.26
C ALA A 151 24.22 -10.76 -4.13
N SER A 152 23.81 -9.59 -3.62
CA SER A 152 24.70 -8.47 -3.31
C SER A 152 24.88 -8.26 -1.79
N SER A 153 24.25 -9.12 -0.97
CA SER A 153 24.32 -9.06 0.49
C SER A 153 24.02 -10.42 1.13
N GLU A 154 24.43 -10.62 2.39
CA GLU A 154 24.16 -11.82 3.17
C GLU A 154 22.67 -12.17 3.23
N ILE A 155 21.79 -11.18 3.42
CA ILE A 155 20.36 -11.42 3.50
C ILE A 155 19.76 -11.86 2.15
N LEU A 156 20.26 -11.34 1.05
CA LEU A 156 19.87 -11.78 -0.29
C LEU A 156 20.40 -13.18 -0.62
N GLU A 157 21.56 -13.57 -0.07
CA GLU A 157 22.05 -14.97 -0.15
C GLU A 157 21.12 -15.93 0.61
N ILE A 158 20.64 -15.53 1.79
CA ILE A 158 19.68 -16.31 2.59
C ILE A 158 18.34 -16.47 1.86
N ILE A 159 17.84 -15.42 1.20
CA ILE A 159 16.62 -15.48 0.39
C ILE A 159 16.83 -16.37 -0.86
N GLY A 160 18.01 -16.33 -1.47
CA GLY A 160 18.44 -17.20 -2.57
C GLY A 160 17.78 -16.92 -3.92
N ARG A 161 17.01 -15.83 -4.06
CA ARG A 161 16.32 -15.36 -5.28
C ARG A 161 16.05 -13.87 -5.20
N VAL A 162 15.46 -13.30 -6.24
CA VAL A 162 14.92 -11.94 -6.22
C VAL A 162 13.94 -11.80 -5.06
N ALA A 163 14.16 -10.81 -4.20
CA ALA A 163 13.34 -10.57 -3.00
C ALA A 163 11.98 -9.97 -3.37
N ILE A 164 10.92 -10.36 -2.67
CA ILE A 164 9.57 -9.82 -2.84
C ILE A 164 9.29 -8.83 -1.72
N ILE A 165 9.09 -7.55 -2.08
CA ILE A 165 8.66 -6.48 -1.17
C ILE A 165 7.23 -6.08 -1.55
N SER A 166 6.21 -6.57 -0.86
CA SER A 166 4.83 -6.21 -1.16
C SER A 166 4.55 -4.75 -0.81
N ASP A 167 4.13 -3.97 -1.80
CA ASP A 167 3.48 -2.69 -1.58
C ASP A 167 2.01 -2.93 -1.21
N ALA A 168 1.79 -3.11 0.07
CA ALA A 168 0.50 -3.39 0.69
C ALA A 168 -0.20 -2.12 1.19
N ALA A 169 0.11 -0.95 0.57
CA ALA A 169 -0.47 0.33 0.97
C ALA A 169 -2.01 0.34 0.92
N HIS A 170 -2.64 -0.55 0.17
CA HIS A 170 -4.09 -0.67 0.04
C HIS A 170 -4.66 -1.94 0.68
N SER A 171 -3.85 -2.92 1.08
CA SER A 171 -4.33 -4.28 1.36
C SER A 171 -4.31 -4.69 2.84
N PHE A 172 -4.18 -3.75 3.80
CA PHE A 172 -4.26 -4.12 5.21
C PHE A 172 -5.63 -4.75 5.51
N GLY A 173 -5.63 -6.00 6.01
CA GLY A 173 -6.82 -6.81 6.26
C GLY A 173 -7.35 -7.62 5.07
N ALA A 174 -6.80 -7.44 3.87
CA ALA A 174 -7.06 -8.31 2.72
C ALA A 174 -6.55 -9.74 3.00
N LYS A 175 -7.05 -10.74 2.23
CA LYS A 175 -6.74 -12.15 2.47
C LYS A 175 -6.36 -12.89 1.19
N ILE A 176 -5.52 -13.92 1.37
CA ILE A 176 -5.30 -14.98 0.39
C ILE A 176 -5.67 -16.29 1.11
N GLY A 177 -6.75 -16.93 0.67
CA GLY A 177 -7.33 -18.04 1.44
C GLY A 177 -7.73 -17.61 2.85
N ALA A 178 -7.22 -18.31 3.86
CA ALA A 178 -7.48 -18.03 5.26
C ALA A 178 -6.51 -17.01 5.89
N SER A 179 -5.38 -16.70 5.24
CA SER A 179 -4.32 -15.86 5.79
C SER A 179 -4.42 -14.43 5.32
N LYS A 180 -4.11 -13.47 6.20
CA LYS A 180 -4.12 -12.05 5.87
C LYS A 180 -2.84 -11.65 5.12
N THR A 181 -2.91 -10.58 4.32
CA THR A 181 -1.72 -9.94 3.74
C THR A 181 -0.72 -9.55 4.84
N GLY A 182 0.56 -9.62 4.53
CA GLY A 182 1.65 -9.41 5.50
C GLY A 182 2.46 -10.66 5.83
N SER A 183 1.99 -11.86 5.40
CA SER A 183 2.65 -13.14 5.70
C SER A 183 3.13 -13.90 4.46
N TYR A 184 2.92 -13.38 3.24
CA TYR A 184 3.21 -14.11 2.00
C TYR A 184 4.52 -13.71 1.31
N SER A 185 4.91 -12.45 1.37
CA SER A 185 6.14 -11.91 0.78
C SER A 185 7.32 -11.97 1.75
N ASP A 186 8.53 -11.76 1.26
CA ASP A 186 9.71 -11.65 2.13
C ASP A 186 9.58 -10.45 3.05
N PHE A 187 9.12 -9.32 2.49
CA PHE A 187 8.71 -8.12 3.22
C PHE A 187 7.37 -7.61 2.71
N THR A 188 6.58 -7.09 3.61
CA THR A 188 5.34 -6.36 3.29
C THR A 188 5.40 -4.99 3.96
N VAL A 189 5.12 -3.93 3.21
CA VAL A 189 5.03 -2.58 3.74
C VAL A 189 3.61 -2.06 3.60
N PHE A 190 2.97 -1.76 4.73
CA PHE A 190 1.65 -1.14 4.78
C PHE A 190 1.77 0.37 4.94
N SER A 191 0.82 1.10 4.35
CA SER A 191 0.63 2.54 4.58
C SER A 191 -0.45 2.77 5.62
N LEU A 192 -0.19 3.66 6.56
CA LEU A 192 -1.18 4.18 7.52
C LEU A 192 -1.45 5.67 7.29
N HIS A 193 -1.31 6.16 6.05
CA HIS A 193 -1.68 7.51 5.66
C HIS A 193 -3.17 7.77 5.90
N ALA A 194 -3.57 9.04 6.05
CA ALA A 194 -4.91 9.47 6.46
C ALA A 194 -6.07 8.86 5.66
N VAL A 195 -5.89 8.56 4.36
CA VAL A 195 -6.95 8.00 3.49
C VAL A 195 -7.02 6.47 3.51
N LYS A 196 -6.10 5.78 4.21
CA LYS A 196 -6.04 4.31 4.22
C LYS A 196 -7.12 3.71 5.13
N ASN A 197 -7.43 2.43 4.90
CA ASN A 197 -8.44 1.71 5.68
C ASN A 197 -8.14 1.72 7.18
N LEU A 198 -6.88 1.48 7.54
CA LEU A 198 -6.31 1.73 8.86
C LEU A 198 -5.40 2.95 8.76
N THR A 199 -5.61 3.99 9.57
CA THR A 199 -4.76 5.18 9.55
C THR A 199 -4.14 5.51 10.90
N SER A 200 -2.97 6.14 10.83
CA SER A 200 -2.28 6.82 11.95
C SER A 200 -2.03 8.31 11.65
N ALA A 201 -2.82 8.93 10.78
CA ALA A 201 -2.58 10.19 10.07
C ALA A 201 -1.42 10.05 9.08
N GLU A 202 -0.21 9.83 9.56
CA GLU A 202 0.98 9.43 8.81
C GLU A 202 1.64 8.23 9.51
N GLY A 203 1.98 7.20 8.71
CA GLY A 203 2.63 6.01 9.25
C GLY A 203 2.81 4.90 8.22
N GLY A 204 3.59 3.91 8.63
CA GLY A 204 3.78 2.66 7.90
C GLY A 204 4.13 1.53 8.85
N ILE A 205 3.88 0.31 8.40
CA ILE A 205 4.25 -0.91 9.12
C ILE A 205 5.01 -1.82 8.17
N ILE A 206 6.11 -2.36 8.64
CA ILE A 206 6.89 -3.39 7.97
C ILE A 206 6.57 -4.72 8.66
N SER A 207 6.06 -5.69 7.92
CA SER A 207 6.08 -7.11 8.31
C SER A 207 7.05 -7.88 7.43
N PHE A 208 7.49 -9.03 7.87
CA PHE A 208 8.47 -9.85 7.16
C PHE A 208 8.28 -11.32 7.48
N ASN A 209 8.65 -12.16 6.50
CA ASN A 209 8.62 -13.61 6.60
C ASN A 209 9.90 -14.16 5.97
N LEU A 210 10.97 -14.18 6.75
CA LEU A 210 12.31 -14.57 6.33
C LEU A 210 12.75 -15.85 7.05
N PRO A 211 13.63 -16.69 6.45
CA PRO A 211 14.24 -17.84 7.11
C PRO A 211 15.35 -17.38 8.07
N ARG A 212 15.02 -16.48 9.02
CA ARG A 212 15.92 -15.90 10.02
C ARG A 212 15.10 -15.54 11.26
N GLU A 213 15.77 -15.50 12.44
CA GLU A 213 15.11 -15.11 13.69
C GLU A 213 14.45 -13.72 13.57
N ALA A 214 13.15 -13.66 13.81
CA ALA A 214 12.38 -12.44 13.61
C ALA A 214 12.83 -11.28 14.52
N GLY A 215 13.28 -11.59 15.72
CA GLY A 215 13.84 -10.61 16.66
C GLY A 215 15.08 -9.89 16.12
N ASP A 216 15.96 -10.60 15.41
CA ASP A 216 17.17 -10.03 14.82
C ASP A 216 16.83 -9.10 13.66
N VAL A 217 15.91 -9.54 12.78
CA VAL A 217 15.42 -8.71 11.68
C VAL A 217 14.74 -7.44 12.20
N ALA A 218 13.84 -7.57 13.19
CA ALA A 218 13.17 -6.43 13.79
C ALA A 218 14.17 -5.44 14.44
N SER A 219 15.19 -5.95 15.12
CA SER A 219 16.23 -5.12 15.74
C SER A 219 17.03 -4.34 14.70
N ALA A 220 17.41 -4.96 13.59
CA ALA A 220 18.12 -4.30 12.50
C ALA A 220 17.26 -3.22 11.83
N LEU A 221 15.99 -3.49 11.55
CA LEU A 221 15.06 -2.51 11.00
C LEU A 221 14.81 -1.33 11.96
N LYS A 222 14.71 -1.60 13.27
CA LYS A 222 14.57 -0.58 14.32
C LYS A 222 15.81 0.32 14.43
N LEU A 223 17.00 -0.23 14.27
CA LEU A 223 18.24 0.55 14.18
C LEU A 223 18.23 1.44 12.94
N LEU A 224 17.89 0.89 11.77
CA LEU A 224 17.82 1.66 10.51
C LEU A 224 16.82 2.82 10.58
N ARG A 225 15.64 2.64 11.19
CA ARG A 225 14.62 3.69 11.31
C ARG A 225 14.99 4.80 12.29
N LEU A 226 15.96 4.58 13.19
CA LEU A 226 16.34 5.53 14.25
C LEU A 226 17.86 5.85 14.25
N ASN A 227 18.34 6.39 13.13
CA ASN A 227 19.73 6.87 12.95
C ASN A 227 20.83 5.81 13.17
N GLY A 228 20.50 4.52 13.31
CA GLY A 228 21.45 3.49 13.74
C GLY A 228 21.84 3.56 15.22
N GLN A 229 21.00 4.20 16.04
CA GLN A 229 21.25 4.45 17.45
C GLN A 229 20.95 3.22 18.32
N THR A 230 21.90 2.82 19.18
CA THR A 230 21.79 1.63 20.03
C THR A 230 20.76 1.73 21.16
N LYS A 231 20.33 2.93 21.55
CA LYS A 231 19.29 3.17 22.57
C LYS A 231 18.31 4.22 22.10
N ASP A 232 17.03 3.88 22.12
CA ASP A 232 15.94 4.83 21.90
C ASP A 232 15.65 5.67 23.17
N ALA A 233 14.69 6.60 23.07
CA ALA A 233 14.30 7.46 24.18
C ALA A 233 13.73 6.65 25.36
N LEU A 234 12.92 5.61 25.07
CA LEU A 234 12.30 4.76 26.10
C LEU A 234 13.36 3.95 26.89
N ALA A 235 14.35 3.41 26.20
CA ALA A 235 15.45 2.69 26.85
C ALA A 235 16.32 3.61 27.75
N LYS A 236 16.50 4.87 27.33
CA LYS A 236 17.25 5.88 28.13
C LYS A 236 16.50 6.25 29.41
N THR A 237 15.19 6.35 29.43
CA THR A 237 14.40 6.68 30.62
C THR A 237 14.38 5.56 31.68
N LYS A 238 14.46 4.27 31.22
CA LYS A 238 14.50 3.14 32.15
C LYS A 238 15.76 3.10 33.02
N ASN A 239 16.86 3.69 32.57
CA ASN A 239 18.10 3.81 33.34
C ASN A 239 18.77 5.16 33.04
N PRO A 240 18.35 6.24 33.72
CA PRO A 240 18.86 7.60 33.48
C PRO A 240 20.38 7.77 33.70
N ALA A 241 20.98 6.92 34.53
CA ALA A 241 22.44 6.93 34.76
C ALA A 241 23.24 6.40 33.56
N ASN A 242 22.60 5.64 32.67
CA ASN A 242 23.23 5.07 31.48
C ASN A 242 22.88 5.89 30.23
N TRP A 243 23.38 7.14 30.17
CA TRP A 243 23.16 8.08 29.07
C TRP A 243 23.89 7.68 27.78
N GLU A 244 24.94 6.90 27.86
CA GLU A 244 25.84 6.54 26.76
C GLU A 244 25.11 5.69 25.73
N TYR A 245 25.23 6.07 24.47
CA TYR A 245 24.72 5.36 23.28
C TYR A 245 25.73 5.52 22.14
N ASP A 246 25.63 4.65 21.13
CA ASP A 246 26.47 4.69 19.95
C ASP A 246 25.61 4.72 18.68
N ILE A 247 26.17 5.23 17.60
CA ILE A 247 25.62 5.17 16.23
C ILE A 247 26.42 4.09 15.48
N ILE A 248 25.89 2.88 15.45
CA ILE A 248 26.62 1.72 14.90
C ILE A 248 26.42 1.50 13.40
N LEU A 249 25.47 2.25 12.78
CA LEU A 249 25.25 2.29 11.35
C LEU A 249 24.64 3.62 10.91
N LYS A 250 24.74 3.96 9.61
CA LYS A 250 24.15 5.17 9.04
C LYS A 250 22.66 4.91 8.73
N GLY A 251 21.81 5.04 9.75
CA GLY A 251 20.37 4.88 9.63
C GLY A 251 19.66 6.19 9.28
N TYR A 252 18.31 6.12 9.27
CA TYR A 252 17.40 7.22 8.95
C TYR A 252 16.63 7.70 10.18
N LYS A 253 16.05 8.88 10.13
CA LYS A 253 15.09 9.38 11.12
C LYS A 253 13.67 9.16 10.60
N MET A 254 13.17 7.93 10.71
CA MET A 254 11.92 7.45 10.11
C MET A 254 11.00 6.73 11.11
N ASN A 255 11.18 6.96 12.39
CA ASN A 255 10.40 6.34 13.47
C ASN A 255 8.99 6.97 13.59
N MET A 256 8.00 6.15 13.93
CA MET A 256 6.63 6.59 14.23
C MET A 256 6.57 7.17 15.66
N PRO A 257 5.92 8.33 15.90
CA PRO A 257 5.62 8.83 17.24
C PRO A 257 4.39 8.16 17.85
N ASP A 258 4.29 8.10 19.18
CA ASP A 258 3.17 7.49 19.92
C ASP A 258 1.84 8.16 19.65
N ILE A 259 1.83 9.46 19.36
CA ILE A 259 0.60 10.17 18.98
C ILE A 259 -0.03 9.61 17.71
N CYS A 260 0.77 9.24 16.71
CA CYS A 260 0.31 8.58 15.49
C CYS A 260 -0.10 7.12 15.77
N ALA A 261 0.72 6.39 16.54
CA ALA A 261 0.39 5.02 16.91
C ALA A 261 -0.94 4.91 17.66
N ALA A 262 -1.27 5.88 18.51
CA ALA A 262 -2.53 5.92 19.25
C ALA A 262 -3.77 6.01 18.33
N ILE A 263 -3.69 6.77 17.24
CA ILE A 263 -4.78 6.85 16.26
C ILE A 263 -5.06 5.46 15.67
N ALA A 264 -4.01 4.77 15.21
CA ALA A 264 -4.16 3.42 14.64
C ALA A 264 -4.64 2.39 15.68
N LEU A 265 -4.13 2.45 16.92
CA LEU A 265 -4.58 1.59 18.02
C LEU A 265 -6.08 1.76 18.32
N GLY A 266 -6.56 2.99 18.32
CA GLY A 266 -8.00 3.28 18.47
C GLY A 266 -8.82 2.61 17.37
N GLN A 267 -8.41 2.73 16.12
CA GLN A 267 -9.09 2.11 14.98
C GLN A 267 -8.99 0.57 15.00
N MET A 268 -7.88 -0.02 15.42
CA MET A 268 -7.71 -1.47 15.50
C MET A 268 -8.81 -2.14 16.33
N LYS A 269 -9.38 -1.44 17.35
CA LYS A 269 -10.49 -1.95 18.16
C LYS A 269 -11.78 -2.21 17.38
N SER A 270 -11.97 -1.50 16.27
CA SER A 270 -13.17 -1.56 15.41
C SER A 270 -12.83 -2.01 13.98
N TYR A 271 -11.60 -2.50 13.73
CA TYR A 271 -11.09 -2.63 12.37
C TYR A 271 -11.84 -3.65 11.52
N ASP A 272 -12.21 -4.79 12.07
CA ASP A 272 -13.00 -5.79 11.32
C ASP A 272 -14.37 -5.22 10.93
N SER A 273 -15.02 -4.43 11.78
CA SER A 273 -16.27 -3.72 11.45
C SER A 273 -16.06 -2.67 10.34
N ILE A 274 -14.91 -1.98 10.33
CA ILE A 274 -14.54 -1.05 9.25
C ILE A 274 -14.44 -1.78 7.90
N LEU A 275 -13.84 -2.96 7.88
CA LEU A 275 -13.75 -3.79 6.67
C LEU A 275 -15.10 -4.32 6.22
N ASP A 276 -15.96 -4.75 7.15
CA ASP A 276 -17.31 -5.23 6.84
C ASP A 276 -18.17 -4.12 6.22
N GLU A 277 -18.09 -2.89 6.75
CA GLU A 277 -18.79 -1.74 6.17
C GLU A 277 -18.26 -1.38 4.77
N ARG A 278 -16.95 -1.44 4.51
CA ARG A 278 -16.38 -1.24 3.18
C ARG A 278 -16.86 -2.31 2.20
N LYS A 279 -16.94 -3.56 2.65
CA LYS A 279 -17.49 -4.66 1.87
C LYS A 279 -18.97 -4.41 1.55
N ARG A 280 -19.79 -4.01 2.53
CA ARG A 280 -21.20 -3.63 2.32
C ARG A 280 -21.34 -2.54 1.25
N VAL A 281 -20.53 -1.48 1.34
CA VAL A 281 -20.55 -0.38 0.35
C VAL A 281 -20.22 -0.91 -1.05
N THR A 282 -19.19 -1.73 -1.19
CA THR A 282 -18.80 -2.36 -2.46
C THR A 282 -19.93 -3.21 -3.05
N GLU A 283 -20.56 -4.07 -2.22
CA GLU A 283 -21.67 -4.93 -2.65
C GLU A 283 -22.90 -4.11 -3.09
N GLN A 284 -23.19 -2.97 -2.45
CA GLN A 284 -24.28 -2.09 -2.88
C GLN A 284 -23.98 -1.46 -4.25
N TYR A 285 -22.77 -0.94 -4.50
CA TYR A 285 -22.40 -0.45 -5.81
C TYR A 285 -22.53 -1.53 -6.91
N HIS A 286 -22.10 -2.76 -6.63
CA HIS A 286 -22.28 -3.87 -7.59
C HIS A 286 -23.74 -4.14 -7.93
N LYS A 287 -24.69 -3.97 -6.99
CA LYS A 287 -26.13 -4.10 -7.25
C LYS A 287 -26.64 -2.99 -8.15
N TYR A 288 -26.29 -1.72 -7.88
CA TYR A 288 -26.71 -0.58 -8.70
C TYR A 288 -26.15 -0.65 -10.12
N PHE A 289 -24.93 -1.16 -10.27
CA PHE A 289 -24.25 -1.23 -11.56
C PHE A 289 -24.38 -2.58 -12.29
N SER A 290 -25.22 -3.49 -11.81
CA SER A 290 -25.31 -4.85 -12.36
C SER A 290 -25.78 -4.92 -13.80
N ASN A 291 -26.61 -3.99 -14.26
CA ASN A 291 -27.27 -4.00 -15.57
C ASN A 291 -26.76 -2.92 -16.53
N GLN A 292 -25.71 -2.20 -16.21
CA GLN A 292 -25.16 -1.18 -17.08
C GLN A 292 -24.08 -1.77 -18.03
N SER A 293 -23.86 -1.14 -19.20
CA SER A 293 -22.90 -1.56 -20.21
C SER A 293 -21.79 -0.54 -20.50
N HIS A 294 -21.76 0.56 -19.76
CA HIS A 294 -20.87 1.69 -20.03
C HIS A 294 -19.46 1.50 -19.44
N PHE A 295 -19.33 0.63 -18.44
CA PHE A 295 -18.09 0.34 -17.75
C PHE A 295 -18.10 -1.05 -17.12
N THR A 296 -16.94 -1.52 -16.67
CA THR A 296 -16.78 -2.68 -15.79
C THR A 296 -16.28 -2.22 -14.40
N ILE A 297 -16.51 -3.05 -13.38
CA ILE A 297 -16.07 -2.78 -12.01
C ILE A 297 -14.91 -3.71 -11.69
N LEU A 298 -13.86 -3.18 -11.05
CA LEU A 298 -12.76 -4.00 -10.54
C LEU A 298 -13.30 -5.03 -9.54
N ARG A 299 -12.87 -6.28 -9.70
CA ARG A 299 -13.29 -7.39 -8.84
C ARG A 299 -12.67 -7.27 -7.46
N SER A 300 -13.48 -7.46 -6.44
CA SER A 300 -13.03 -7.52 -5.04
C SER A 300 -12.58 -8.94 -4.61
N GLU A 301 -12.82 -9.94 -5.46
CA GLU A 301 -12.42 -11.33 -5.25
C GLU A 301 -11.94 -11.95 -6.56
N VAL A 302 -10.74 -12.54 -6.54
CA VAL A 302 -10.12 -13.23 -7.69
C VAL A 302 -9.28 -14.40 -7.14
N ASP A 303 -9.53 -15.62 -7.62
CA ASP A 303 -8.71 -16.81 -7.34
C ASP A 303 -8.35 -17.00 -5.85
N ASN A 304 -9.38 -17.01 -4.98
CA ASN A 304 -9.22 -17.14 -3.54
C ASN A 304 -8.44 -15.98 -2.86
N ARG A 305 -8.35 -14.82 -3.52
CA ARG A 305 -7.81 -13.55 -3.01
C ARG A 305 -8.96 -12.58 -2.78
N PHE A 306 -9.02 -12.00 -1.59
CA PHE A 306 -10.13 -11.17 -1.11
C PHE A 306 -9.60 -9.76 -0.79
N SER A 307 -10.15 -8.76 -1.46
CA SER A 307 -9.77 -7.36 -1.30
C SER A 307 -10.12 -6.82 0.09
N SER A 308 -9.33 -5.87 0.58
CA SER A 308 -9.68 -5.00 1.69
C SER A 308 -10.73 -3.94 1.33
N ASN A 309 -11.16 -3.89 0.06
CA ASN A 309 -12.06 -2.88 -0.49
C ASN A 309 -11.58 -1.43 -0.21
N HIS A 310 -10.28 -1.19 -0.42
CA HIS A 310 -9.72 0.15 -0.24
C HIS A 310 -10.18 1.11 -1.32
N LEU A 311 -10.14 0.69 -2.59
CA LEU A 311 -10.68 1.42 -3.74
C LEU A 311 -11.76 0.59 -4.43
N LEU A 312 -12.77 1.27 -4.94
CA LEU A 312 -13.70 0.74 -5.92
C LEU A 312 -13.47 1.47 -7.23
N MET A 313 -12.93 0.76 -8.21
CA MET A 313 -12.53 1.30 -9.50
C MET A 313 -13.48 0.81 -10.57
N ILE A 314 -13.95 1.72 -11.42
CA ILE A 314 -14.69 1.40 -12.65
C ILE A 314 -13.81 1.69 -13.85
N GLN A 315 -13.99 0.92 -14.91
CA GLN A 315 -13.29 1.05 -16.17
C GLN A 315 -14.27 1.31 -17.29
N LEU A 316 -14.26 2.55 -17.79
CA LEU A 316 -15.12 2.99 -18.88
C LEU A 316 -14.80 2.20 -20.16
N ASN A 317 -15.83 1.85 -20.93
CA ASN A 317 -15.66 1.18 -22.22
C ASN A 317 -15.16 2.15 -23.31
N ASP A 318 -14.89 1.64 -24.53
CA ASP A 318 -14.35 2.44 -25.65
C ASP A 318 -15.25 3.60 -26.08
N LYS A 319 -16.56 3.53 -25.86
CA LYS A 319 -17.49 4.60 -26.22
C LYS A 319 -17.49 5.74 -25.20
N THR A 320 -17.27 5.44 -23.92
CA THR A 320 -17.42 6.36 -22.81
C THR A 320 -16.08 6.89 -22.26
N LYS A 321 -14.95 6.18 -22.45
CA LYS A 321 -13.64 6.56 -21.91
C LYS A 321 -13.18 7.97 -22.32
N LYS A 322 -13.57 8.46 -23.50
CA LYS A 322 -13.24 9.80 -23.96
C LYS A 322 -13.83 10.90 -23.07
N TYR A 323 -14.90 10.60 -22.33
CA TYR A 323 -15.61 11.51 -21.44
C TYR A 323 -15.16 11.40 -19.96
N ARG A 324 -14.12 10.60 -19.64
CA ARG A 324 -13.68 10.35 -18.26
C ARG A 324 -13.54 11.62 -17.43
N ASN A 325 -12.86 12.65 -17.96
CA ASN A 325 -12.64 13.90 -17.23
C ASN A 325 -13.93 14.73 -17.09
N ASP A 326 -14.81 14.70 -18.08
CA ASP A 326 -16.11 15.39 -18.04
C ASP A 326 -17.02 14.72 -17.00
N ILE A 327 -17.05 13.38 -16.94
CA ILE A 327 -17.77 12.65 -15.89
C ILE A 327 -17.32 13.06 -14.50
N ILE A 328 -15.99 13.13 -14.27
CA ILE A 328 -15.42 13.56 -12.96
C ILE A 328 -15.85 15.00 -12.64
N THR A 329 -15.78 15.91 -13.60
CA THR A 329 -16.16 17.33 -13.43
C THR A 329 -17.64 17.46 -13.12
N LEU A 330 -18.52 16.86 -13.91
CA LEU A 330 -19.97 16.95 -13.73
C LEU A 330 -20.44 16.30 -12.42
N CYS A 331 -19.83 15.18 -12.01
CA CYS A 331 -20.10 14.58 -10.70
C CYS A 331 -19.64 15.49 -9.56
N SER A 332 -18.50 16.16 -9.71
CA SER A 332 -18.01 17.14 -8.71
C SER A 332 -18.97 18.32 -8.55
N GLU A 333 -19.54 18.84 -9.64
CA GLU A 333 -20.58 19.91 -9.60
C GLU A 333 -21.84 19.46 -8.87
N LYS A 334 -22.12 18.15 -8.84
CA LYS A 334 -23.20 17.54 -8.06
C LYS A 334 -22.79 17.14 -6.63
N GLY A 335 -21.58 17.53 -6.20
CA GLY A 335 -21.05 17.30 -4.85
C GLY A 335 -20.51 15.89 -4.60
N ILE A 336 -20.13 15.16 -5.64
CA ILE A 336 -19.54 13.82 -5.55
C ILE A 336 -18.06 13.90 -5.92
N SER A 337 -17.17 13.56 -4.97
CA SER A 337 -15.71 13.53 -5.22
C SER A 337 -15.30 12.18 -5.83
N LEU A 338 -14.98 12.17 -7.11
CA LEU A 338 -14.35 11.05 -7.81
C LEU A 338 -12.83 11.26 -7.90
N ASN A 339 -12.07 10.20 -8.18
CA ASN A 339 -10.62 10.26 -8.33
C ASN A 339 -10.12 9.32 -9.43
N VAL A 340 -8.80 9.29 -9.68
CA VAL A 340 -8.12 8.36 -10.59
C VAL A 340 -6.90 7.76 -9.89
N HIS A 341 -6.82 6.45 -9.80
CA HIS A 341 -5.72 5.69 -9.21
C HIS A 341 -5.20 4.64 -10.20
N PHE A 342 -4.04 4.86 -10.86
CA PHE A 342 -3.14 6.00 -10.75
C PHE A 342 -2.70 6.48 -12.15
N LYS A 343 -2.14 7.69 -12.24
CA LYS A 343 -1.40 8.09 -13.44
C LYS A 343 -0.12 7.25 -13.52
N PRO A 344 0.13 6.51 -14.61
CA PRO A 344 1.33 5.69 -14.79
C PRO A 344 2.63 6.48 -14.64
N LEU A 345 3.68 5.84 -14.12
CA LEU A 345 4.99 6.44 -13.92
C LEU A 345 5.53 7.05 -15.22
N SER A 346 5.42 6.34 -16.35
CA SER A 346 5.87 6.77 -17.67
C SER A 346 5.19 8.05 -18.19
N LEU A 347 4.04 8.46 -17.62
CA LEU A 347 3.36 9.72 -17.92
C LEU A 347 3.71 10.86 -16.96
N MET A 348 4.45 10.58 -15.89
CA MET A 348 4.86 11.59 -14.91
C MET A 348 6.13 12.31 -15.39
N THR A 349 6.19 13.63 -15.21
CA THR A 349 7.32 14.45 -15.67
C THR A 349 8.66 13.99 -15.13
N ALA A 350 8.69 13.51 -13.87
CA ALA A 350 9.93 13.06 -13.24
C ALA A 350 10.50 11.76 -13.84
N PHE A 351 9.69 10.96 -14.53
CA PHE A 351 10.07 9.62 -14.99
C PHE A 351 10.00 9.43 -16.51
N LYS A 352 9.49 10.43 -17.26
CA LYS A 352 9.23 10.34 -18.72
C LYS A 352 10.47 10.01 -19.56
N ASP A 353 11.66 10.36 -19.07
CA ASP A 353 12.93 10.12 -19.79
C ASP A 353 13.54 8.75 -19.43
N GLU A 354 12.96 8.03 -18.46
CA GLU A 354 13.44 6.75 -17.93
C GLU A 354 12.51 5.59 -18.24
N PHE A 355 11.19 5.86 -18.27
CA PHE A 355 10.17 4.84 -18.53
C PHE A 355 9.45 5.12 -19.84
N SER A 356 9.47 4.12 -20.74
CA SER A 356 8.82 4.24 -22.05
C SER A 356 7.32 3.92 -21.94
N VAL A 357 6.48 4.79 -22.51
CA VAL A 357 5.03 4.51 -22.65
C VAL A 357 4.74 3.32 -23.57
N TYR A 358 5.65 3.01 -24.50
CA TYR A 358 5.51 1.89 -25.44
C TYR A 358 5.79 0.53 -24.82
N GLU A 359 6.52 0.49 -23.70
CA GLU A 359 6.81 -0.74 -22.97
C GLU A 359 5.69 -1.15 -22.03
N CYS A 360 4.79 -0.21 -21.68
CA CYS A 360 3.67 -0.43 -20.74
C CYS A 360 2.34 0.08 -21.31
N PRO A 361 1.89 -0.41 -22.50
CA PRO A 361 0.68 0.08 -23.16
C PRO A 361 -0.59 -0.20 -22.36
N LYS A 362 -0.66 -1.29 -21.61
CA LYS A 362 -1.82 -1.66 -20.80
C LYS A 362 -2.04 -0.67 -19.66
N SER A 363 -0.97 -0.27 -18.96
CA SER A 363 -1.01 0.77 -17.93
C SER A 363 -1.62 2.07 -18.47
N ILE A 364 -1.25 2.47 -19.69
CA ILE A 364 -1.77 3.67 -20.31
C ILE A 364 -3.26 3.52 -20.68
N ALA A 365 -3.64 2.36 -21.22
CA ALA A 365 -5.02 2.06 -21.60
C ALA A 365 -5.93 2.07 -20.36
N LEU A 366 -5.54 1.40 -19.27
CA LEU A 366 -6.27 1.37 -18.00
C LEU A 366 -6.43 2.78 -17.41
N PHE A 367 -5.36 3.56 -17.35
CA PHE A 367 -5.40 4.94 -16.86
C PHE A 367 -6.37 5.82 -17.66
N SER A 368 -6.46 5.63 -18.97
CA SER A 368 -7.30 6.46 -19.82
C SER A 368 -8.80 6.32 -19.54
N SER A 369 -9.22 5.22 -18.92
CA SER A 369 -10.61 4.83 -18.71
C SER A 369 -11.01 4.60 -17.26
N GLU A 370 -10.06 4.64 -16.31
CA GLU A 370 -10.33 4.39 -14.90
C GLU A 370 -10.94 5.60 -14.20
N ILE A 371 -11.95 5.34 -13.35
CA ILE A 371 -12.48 6.26 -12.32
C ILE A 371 -12.62 5.50 -11.01
N SER A 372 -12.08 6.08 -9.94
CA SER A 372 -12.26 5.58 -8.58
C SER A 372 -13.44 6.25 -7.89
N LEU A 373 -14.31 5.44 -7.29
CA LEU A 373 -15.53 5.87 -6.62
C LEU A 373 -15.30 6.09 -5.11
N PRO A 374 -16.12 6.95 -4.45
CA PRO A 374 -16.06 7.10 -3.00
C PRO A 374 -16.36 5.77 -2.30
N ILE A 375 -15.48 5.36 -1.38
CA ILE A 375 -15.68 4.19 -0.54
C ILE A 375 -15.12 4.43 0.87
N TYR A 376 -15.99 4.44 1.87
CA TYR A 376 -15.65 4.58 3.28
C TYR A 376 -16.80 4.07 4.16
N PRO A 377 -16.54 3.69 5.43
CA PRO A 377 -17.51 2.99 6.28
C PRO A 377 -18.81 3.77 6.53
N GLN A 378 -18.74 5.12 6.54
CA GLN A 378 -19.89 5.98 6.89
C GLN A 378 -20.83 6.25 5.70
N LEU A 379 -20.55 5.75 4.47
CA LEU A 379 -21.47 5.88 3.35
C LEU A 379 -22.79 5.17 3.63
N THR A 380 -23.89 5.92 3.60
CA THR A 380 -25.24 5.37 3.72
C THR A 380 -25.71 4.74 2.40
N ASN A 381 -26.75 3.91 2.45
CA ASN A 381 -27.34 3.35 1.23
C ASN A 381 -27.90 4.46 0.33
N ASP A 382 -28.49 5.52 0.91
CA ASP A 382 -29.02 6.68 0.17
C ASP A 382 -27.91 7.49 -0.51
N ASP A 383 -26.70 7.54 0.08
CA ASP A 383 -25.54 8.17 -0.55
C ASP A 383 -25.05 7.32 -1.75
N ILE A 384 -24.98 6.00 -1.58
CA ILE A 384 -24.55 5.07 -2.63
C ILE A 384 -25.54 5.10 -3.81
N GLU A 385 -26.85 5.12 -3.54
CA GLU A 385 -27.91 5.31 -4.55
C GLU A 385 -27.71 6.61 -5.30
N TYR A 386 -27.59 7.73 -4.59
CA TYR A 386 -27.38 9.05 -5.19
C TYR A 386 -26.12 9.11 -6.06
N ILE A 387 -25.00 8.55 -5.60
CA ILE A 387 -23.75 8.47 -6.37
C ILE A 387 -23.98 7.67 -7.64
N SER A 388 -24.60 6.49 -7.51
CA SER A 388 -24.77 5.56 -8.61
C SER A 388 -25.68 6.11 -9.70
N GLU A 389 -26.85 6.67 -9.33
CA GLU A 389 -27.79 7.30 -10.26
C GLU A 389 -27.17 8.52 -10.95
N THR A 390 -26.40 9.34 -10.18
CA THR A 390 -25.74 10.51 -10.74
C THR A 390 -24.70 10.10 -11.79
N ILE A 391 -23.86 9.10 -11.51
CA ILE A 391 -22.83 8.62 -12.44
C ILE A 391 -23.48 8.06 -13.72
N LEU A 392 -24.53 7.24 -13.58
CA LEU A 392 -25.23 6.66 -14.72
C LEU A 392 -25.89 7.76 -15.58
N SER A 393 -26.60 8.70 -14.97
CA SER A 393 -27.22 9.82 -15.70
C SER A 393 -26.17 10.67 -16.46
N VAL A 394 -25.07 11.02 -15.81
CA VAL A 394 -23.99 11.81 -16.45
C VAL A 394 -23.38 11.04 -17.64
N ILE A 395 -23.16 9.73 -17.49
CA ILE A 395 -22.60 8.91 -18.58
C ILE A 395 -23.60 8.80 -19.74
N GLU A 396 -24.87 8.60 -19.46
CA GLU A 396 -25.94 8.50 -20.47
C GLU A 396 -26.10 9.82 -21.24
N ASP A 397 -26.11 10.95 -20.55
CA ASP A 397 -26.23 12.28 -21.16
C ASP A 397 -25.05 12.52 -22.13
N LEU A 398 -23.80 12.25 -21.70
CA LEU A 398 -22.60 12.40 -22.53
C LEU A 398 -22.50 11.38 -23.67
N ALA A 399 -23.10 10.21 -23.54
CA ALA A 399 -23.06 9.17 -24.58
C ALA A 399 -24.11 9.40 -25.68
N ASN A 400 -25.17 10.20 -25.41
CA ASN A 400 -26.23 10.54 -26.36
C ASN A 400 -25.96 11.83 -27.12
N ASP A 401 -24.99 12.67 -26.64
CA ASP A 401 -24.47 13.86 -27.35
C ASP A 401 -23.34 13.48 -28.33
#